data_9fbc3106469b07ce72bfa486606028be
#
_entry.id   9fbc3106469b07ce72bfa486606028be
#
_cell.length_a   1.000
_cell.length_b   1.000
_cell.length_c   1.000
_cell.angle_alpha   90.00
_cell.angle_beta   90.00
_cell.angle_gamma   90.00
#
_symmetry.space_group_name_H-M   'P 1'
#
loop_
_entity.id
_entity.type
_entity.pdbx_description
1 polymer ?
#
loop_
_entity_poly.entity_id
_entity_poly.type
_entity_poly.pdbx_seq_one_letter_code
_entity_poly.pdbx_strand_id
1 'polypeptide(L)'
;NNEEIPIFVADYIMMGYGTGAIMAVPAHDERDFVFAKKYNLKIKEVINDNNIAINSGEFNGLDIEEFKQKIVKWLEDKKIGKATVNYKLHDWIFSRQRYWGEPIPMIKCTECGWLPVPENELPVSLPEVDDFKPGDEGESPLTKVVDWVNTTCPKCGKFAQRETDVMPNWAGSNWYFVRYLDPQNENKLIDKDKADYWLPVDWYNGGMEHTTLHLLYSRFVYKFLADINVVPKDSKIGDEPYTKRTAQGMILGEGGIKMSKSKGNVINPDGYLEKYGADTVRVYEMFMGPFDQSIAWDDKGVNGVYRFLNKVWDLQDKVVDQPIMMSSDRTKG
;
A
#
# COMPACT_ATOMS: atom_id res chain seq x y z
N ASN A 1 -27.45 30.02 17.23
CA ASN A 1 -27.56 31.46 17.55
C ASN A 1 -28.23 32.25 16.43
N ASN A 2 -28.63 31.61 15.32
CA ASN A 2 -29.27 32.22 14.15
C ASN A 2 -28.46 33.39 13.49
N GLU A 3 -27.15 33.37 13.66
CA GLU A 3 -26.27 34.30 12.96
C GLU A 3 -26.01 33.78 11.54
N GLU A 4 -26.19 34.65 10.54
CA GLU A 4 -25.85 34.33 9.16
C GLU A 4 -24.33 34.32 8.98
N ILE A 5 -23.81 33.25 8.37
CA ILE A 5 -22.39 33.12 8.08
C ILE A 5 -22.18 32.92 6.56
N PRO A 6 -21.11 33.52 5.99
CA PRO A 6 -20.83 33.35 4.57
C PRO A 6 -20.36 31.92 4.26
N ILE A 7 -20.75 31.42 3.08
CA ILE A 7 -20.30 30.15 2.54
C ILE A 7 -19.34 30.41 1.37
N PHE A 8 -18.16 29.86 1.42
CA PHE A 8 -17.13 30.01 0.40
C PHE A 8 -16.83 28.67 -0.26
N VAL A 9 -16.41 28.72 -1.53
CA VAL A 9 -15.77 27.61 -2.22
C VAL A 9 -14.29 27.91 -2.30
N ALA A 10 -13.45 26.98 -1.85
CA ALA A 10 -12.00 27.13 -1.83
C ALA A 10 -11.32 25.81 -2.23
N ASP A 11 -10.22 25.91 -2.96
CA ASP A 11 -9.45 24.78 -3.51
C ASP A 11 -8.74 23.94 -2.44
N TYR A 12 -8.48 24.50 -1.26
CA TYR A 12 -7.90 23.73 -0.15
C TYR A 12 -8.91 22.89 0.63
N ILE A 13 -10.22 23.01 0.34
CA ILE A 13 -11.29 22.16 0.90
C ILE A 13 -11.46 20.93 0.02
N MET A 14 -11.06 19.80 0.55
CA MET A 14 -11.08 18.54 -0.19
C MET A 14 -12.48 17.91 -0.16
N MET A 15 -13.07 17.69 -1.35
CA MET A 15 -14.38 17.05 -1.50
C MET A 15 -14.46 15.64 -0.95
N GLY A 16 -13.33 14.93 -0.91
CA GLY A 16 -13.23 13.56 -0.37
C GLY A 16 -13.07 13.48 1.16
N TYR A 17 -13.10 14.61 1.86
CA TYR A 17 -12.97 14.63 3.32
C TYR A 17 -14.32 14.95 3.97
N GLY A 18 -14.83 14.01 4.77
CA GLY A 18 -16.15 14.12 5.40
C GLY A 18 -17.28 14.26 4.36
N THR A 19 -18.04 15.34 4.46
CA THR A 19 -19.13 15.68 3.52
C THR A 19 -18.67 16.61 2.38
N GLY A 20 -17.39 16.96 2.34
CA GLY A 20 -16.88 18.01 1.44
C GLY A 20 -17.19 19.41 1.87
N ALA A 21 -17.83 19.60 3.03
CA ALA A 21 -18.09 20.90 3.65
C ALA A 21 -17.52 20.94 5.06
N ILE A 22 -16.80 22.02 5.40
CA ILE A 22 -16.21 22.19 6.72
C ILE A 22 -16.73 23.48 7.38
N MET A 23 -16.77 23.49 8.70
CA MET A 23 -16.90 24.71 9.49
C MET A 23 -15.51 25.28 9.67
N ALA A 24 -15.23 26.45 9.11
CA ALA A 24 -13.96 27.14 9.26
C ALA A 24 -13.77 27.65 10.70
N VAL A 25 -12.55 27.57 11.22
CA VAL A 25 -12.19 28.00 12.59
C VAL A 25 -10.97 28.94 12.56
N PRO A 26 -11.10 30.16 11.99
CA PRO A 26 -9.97 31.00 11.67
C PRO A 26 -9.15 31.48 12.90
N ALA A 27 -9.66 31.36 14.11
CA ALA A 27 -8.88 31.65 15.32
C ALA A 27 -7.93 30.48 15.72
N HIS A 28 -8.13 29.25 15.20
CA HIS A 28 -7.45 28.04 15.66
C HIS A 28 -6.93 27.14 14.53
N ASP A 29 -7.14 27.50 13.26
CA ASP A 29 -6.55 26.85 12.08
C ASP A 29 -5.79 27.88 11.24
N GLU A 30 -4.54 27.58 10.92
CA GLU A 30 -3.64 28.52 10.23
C GLU A 30 -4.12 28.84 8.80
N ARG A 31 -4.66 27.88 8.08
CA ARG A 31 -5.16 28.08 6.69
C ARG A 31 -6.41 28.92 6.69
N ASP A 32 -7.33 28.62 7.60
CA ASP A 32 -8.56 29.40 7.79
C ASP A 32 -8.25 30.86 8.24
N PHE A 33 -7.21 31.01 9.07
CA PHE A 33 -6.75 32.35 9.49
C PHE A 33 -6.21 33.16 8.33
N VAL A 34 -5.36 32.58 7.47
CA VAL A 34 -4.82 33.25 6.29
C VAL A 34 -5.96 33.61 5.33
N PHE A 35 -6.91 32.69 5.11
CA PHE A 35 -8.09 32.96 4.30
C PHE A 35 -8.93 34.10 4.86
N ALA A 36 -9.26 34.05 6.15
CA ALA A 36 -10.06 35.07 6.80
C ALA A 36 -9.41 36.46 6.72
N LYS A 37 -8.10 36.57 6.90
CA LYS A 37 -7.35 37.80 6.72
C LYS A 37 -7.39 38.30 5.27
N LYS A 38 -7.18 37.39 4.29
CA LYS A 38 -7.20 37.77 2.88
C LYS A 38 -8.53 38.36 2.43
N TYR A 39 -9.64 37.84 2.95
CA TYR A 39 -10.99 38.23 2.58
C TYR A 39 -11.64 39.15 3.63
N ASN A 40 -10.86 39.63 4.58
CA ASN A 40 -11.30 40.59 5.63
C ASN A 40 -12.52 40.08 6.43
N LEU A 41 -12.52 38.77 6.76
CA LEU A 41 -13.58 38.15 7.54
C LEU A 41 -13.33 38.31 9.04
N LYS A 42 -14.42 38.27 9.82
CA LYS A 42 -14.35 38.38 11.27
C LYS A 42 -13.71 37.11 11.87
N ILE A 43 -12.68 37.30 12.66
CA ILE A 43 -12.04 36.26 13.44
C ILE A 43 -12.53 36.36 14.88
N LYS A 44 -13.10 35.28 15.41
CA LYS A 44 -13.64 35.19 16.77
C LYS A 44 -12.93 34.08 17.53
N GLU A 45 -12.21 34.44 18.58
CA GLU A 45 -11.61 33.48 19.48
C GLU A 45 -12.69 32.77 20.30
N VAL A 46 -12.68 31.47 20.33
CA VAL A 46 -13.64 30.61 21.05
C VAL A 46 -12.97 29.71 22.09
N ILE A 47 -11.64 29.71 22.12
CA ILE A 47 -10.81 29.03 23.11
C ILE A 47 -9.69 29.97 23.49
N ASN A 48 -9.41 30.16 24.77
CA ASN A 48 -8.29 30.97 25.23
C ASN A 48 -7.01 30.15 25.41
N ASP A 49 -5.90 30.82 25.77
CA ASP A 49 -4.58 30.16 25.96
C ASP A 49 -4.55 29.11 27.05
N ASN A 50 -5.54 29.04 27.94
CA ASN A 50 -5.70 28.04 28.99
C ASN A 50 -6.60 26.86 28.56
N ASN A 51 -6.92 26.72 27.30
CA ASN A 51 -7.85 25.72 26.75
C ASN A 51 -9.27 25.81 27.31
N ILE A 52 -9.73 26.98 27.69
CA ILE A 52 -11.08 27.23 28.20
C ILE A 52 -11.95 27.87 27.12
N ALA A 53 -13.16 27.37 26.97
CA ALA A 53 -14.14 27.92 26.03
C ALA A 53 -14.56 29.31 26.42
N ILE A 54 -14.50 30.23 25.43
CA ILE A 54 -14.92 31.63 25.55
C ILE A 54 -15.82 32.01 24.37
N ASN A 55 -16.58 33.08 24.48
CA ASN A 55 -17.47 33.56 23.39
C ASN A 55 -18.42 32.47 22.82
N SER A 56 -18.73 31.43 23.61
CA SER A 56 -19.47 30.22 23.21
C SER A 56 -20.81 30.08 23.97
N GLY A 57 -21.37 31.19 24.45
CA GLY A 57 -22.69 31.22 25.12
C GLY A 57 -22.70 30.39 26.42
N GLU A 58 -23.65 29.50 26.56
CA GLU A 58 -23.84 28.63 27.72
C GLU A 58 -22.65 27.69 27.99
N PHE A 59 -21.75 27.51 27.04
CA PHE A 59 -20.56 26.68 27.17
C PHE A 59 -19.31 27.43 27.62
N ASN A 60 -19.39 28.74 27.90
CA ASN A 60 -18.25 29.49 28.39
C ASN A 60 -17.74 28.97 29.73
N GLY A 61 -16.42 28.96 29.89
CA GLY A 61 -15.75 28.50 31.10
C GLY A 61 -15.50 27.00 31.18
N LEU A 62 -15.96 26.22 30.22
CA LEU A 62 -15.68 24.79 30.14
C LEU A 62 -14.27 24.53 29.61
N ASP A 63 -13.62 23.49 30.15
CA ASP A 63 -12.44 22.91 29.52
C ASP A 63 -12.79 22.37 28.12
N ILE A 64 -11.83 22.41 27.20
CA ILE A 64 -12.07 22.07 25.77
C ILE A 64 -12.59 20.65 25.60
N GLU A 65 -12.16 19.67 26.39
CA GLU A 65 -12.61 18.28 26.28
C GLU A 65 -14.04 18.12 26.80
N GLU A 66 -14.38 18.78 27.89
CA GLU A 66 -15.73 18.83 28.41
C GLU A 66 -16.67 19.60 27.46
N PHE A 67 -16.17 20.69 26.87
CA PHE A 67 -16.88 21.46 25.85
C PHE A 67 -17.26 20.59 24.65
N LYS A 68 -16.28 19.84 24.07
CA LYS A 68 -16.54 18.97 22.92
C LYS A 68 -17.64 17.94 23.20
N GLN A 69 -17.63 17.32 24.38
CA GLN A 69 -18.65 16.33 24.75
C GLN A 69 -20.04 16.99 24.88
N LYS A 70 -20.11 18.12 25.57
CA LYS A 70 -21.38 18.83 25.80
C LYS A 70 -21.97 19.42 24.53
N ILE A 71 -21.15 20.00 23.65
CA ILE A 71 -21.66 20.59 22.40
C ILE A 71 -22.17 19.51 21.45
N VAL A 72 -21.49 18.34 21.35
CA VAL A 72 -21.97 17.22 20.55
C VAL A 72 -23.31 16.74 21.04
N LYS A 73 -23.45 16.52 22.37
CA LYS A 73 -24.74 16.11 22.95
C LYS A 73 -25.84 17.12 22.70
N TRP A 74 -25.55 18.43 22.86
CA TRP A 74 -26.47 19.51 22.57
C TRP A 74 -26.94 19.51 21.11
N LEU A 75 -26.02 19.27 20.15
CA LEU A 75 -26.34 19.14 18.72
C LEU A 75 -27.24 17.94 18.43
N GLU A 76 -26.99 16.81 19.10
CA GLU A 76 -27.80 15.60 18.98
C GLU A 76 -29.22 15.80 19.56
N ASP A 77 -29.32 16.39 20.75
CA ASP A 77 -30.59 16.70 21.41
C ASP A 77 -31.45 17.65 20.56
N LYS A 78 -30.80 18.60 19.86
CA LYS A 78 -31.47 19.53 18.92
C LYS A 78 -31.74 18.89 17.55
N LYS A 79 -31.24 17.69 17.28
CA LYS A 79 -31.36 16.98 15.97
C LYS A 79 -30.76 17.77 14.80
N ILE A 80 -29.73 18.57 15.04
CA ILE A 80 -29.01 19.38 14.03
C ILE A 80 -27.59 18.92 13.78
N GLY A 81 -27.11 17.89 14.51
CA GLY A 81 -25.81 17.26 14.34
C GLY A 81 -25.75 15.91 15.05
N LYS A 82 -24.68 15.16 14.82
CA LYS A 82 -24.38 13.90 15.49
C LYS A 82 -22.88 13.70 15.62
N ALA A 83 -22.48 12.92 16.63
CA ALA A 83 -21.11 12.45 16.75
C ALA A 83 -20.72 11.60 15.53
N THR A 84 -19.53 11.82 15.02
CA THR A 84 -18.99 11.05 13.88
C THR A 84 -17.54 10.70 14.17
N VAL A 85 -17.18 9.45 13.95
CA VAL A 85 -15.79 9.00 14.03
C VAL A 85 -15.22 9.00 12.62
N ASN A 86 -14.19 9.80 12.40
CA ASN A 86 -13.42 9.81 11.16
C ASN A 86 -12.07 9.15 11.43
N TYR A 87 -11.69 8.22 10.56
CA TYR A 87 -10.38 7.60 10.63
C TYR A 87 -9.37 8.41 9.81
N LYS A 88 -8.16 8.56 10.32
CA LYS A 88 -7.07 9.23 9.60
C LYS A 88 -6.65 8.44 8.35
N LEU A 89 -6.82 7.13 8.39
CA LEU A 89 -6.59 6.25 7.24
C LEU A 89 -7.83 6.31 6.34
N HIS A 90 -7.62 6.69 5.07
CA HIS A 90 -8.66 6.69 4.06
C HIS A 90 -8.93 5.28 3.54
N ASP A 91 -10.17 5.06 3.07
CA ASP A 91 -10.54 3.82 2.41
C ASP A 91 -9.66 3.54 1.21
N TRP A 92 -9.29 2.29 1.04
CA TRP A 92 -8.58 1.86 -0.15
C TRP A 92 -9.57 1.76 -1.32
N ILE A 93 -9.43 2.68 -2.28
CA ILE A 93 -10.21 2.59 -3.53
C ILE A 93 -9.68 1.39 -4.31
N PHE A 94 -10.51 0.34 -4.41
CA PHE A 94 -10.12 -0.95 -4.98
C PHE A 94 -10.28 -1.03 -6.48
N SER A 95 -11.06 -0.16 -7.12
CA SER A 95 -11.33 -0.15 -8.55
C SER A 95 -10.37 0.74 -9.33
N ARG A 96 -10.05 0.33 -10.57
CA ARG A 96 -9.21 1.07 -11.53
C ARG A 96 -9.85 1.06 -12.91
N GLN A 97 -9.92 2.22 -13.54
CA GLN A 97 -10.44 2.46 -14.88
C GLN A 97 -9.32 2.26 -15.90
N ARG A 98 -8.90 1.01 -16.09
CA ARG A 98 -7.85 0.62 -17.03
C ARG A 98 -8.05 -0.82 -17.49
N TYR A 99 -7.34 -1.24 -18.54
CA TYR A 99 -7.43 -2.59 -19.06
C TYR A 99 -6.63 -3.60 -18.20
N TRP A 100 -5.35 -3.29 -17.93
CA TRP A 100 -4.47 -4.22 -17.22
C TRP A 100 -4.76 -4.27 -15.71
N GLY A 101 -5.29 -5.39 -15.29
CA GLY A 101 -5.61 -5.72 -13.90
C GLY A 101 -6.53 -6.94 -13.84
N GLU A 102 -6.71 -7.51 -12.67
CA GLU A 102 -7.66 -8.59 -12.45
C GLU A 102 -9.08 -8.03 -12.54
N PRO A 103 -9.98 -8.57 -13.40
CA PRO A 103 -11.38 -8.16 -13.43
C PRO A 103 -12.05 -8.34 -12.09
N ILE A 104 -12.87 -7.38 -11.69
CA ILE A 104 -13.69 -7.51 -10.46
C ILE A 104 -14.87 -8.42 -10.78
N PRO A 105 -15.02 -9.59 -10.12
CA PRO A 105 -16.02 -10.60 -10.48
C PRO A 105 -17.42 -10.24 -9.98
N MET A 106 -17.94 -9.09 -10.43
CA MET A 106 -19.24 -8.55 -10.04
C MET A 106 -20.12 -8.26 -11.26
N ILE A 107 -21.42 -8.40 -11.08
CA ILE A 107 -22.45 -8.14 -12.10
C ILE A 107 -23.47 -7.18 -11.52
N LYS A 108 -23.81 -6.14 -12.26
CA LYS A 108 -24.83 -5.15 -11.91
C LYS A 108 -26.14 -5.43 -12.65
N CYS A 109 -27.18 -5.76 -11.89
CA CYS A 109 -28.55 -5.90 -12.37
C CYS A 109 -29.40 -4.70 -11.93
N THR A 110 -30.23 -4.18 -12.80
CA THR A 110 -31.12 -3.04 -12.47
C THR A 110 -32.12 -3.35 -11.36
N GLU A 111 -32.55 -4.62 -11.25
CA GLU A 111 -33.54 -5.04 -10.22
C GLU A 111 -32.87 -5.64 -8.98
N CYS A 112 -31.79 -6.43 -9.15
CA CYS A 112 -31.17 -7.18 -8.06
C CYS A 112 -29.98 -6.47 -7.42
N GLY A 113 -29.52 -5.37 -8.02
CA GLY A 113 -28.30 -4.67 -7.58
C GLY A 113 -27.01 -5.40 -7.98
N TRP A 114 -25.96 -5.21 -7.19
CA TRP A 114 -24.69 -5.88 -7.38
C TRP A 114 -24.71 -7.33 -6.89
N LEU A 115 -24.24 -8.25 -7.71
CA LEU A 115 -24.18 -9.68 -7.44
C LEU A 115 -22.79 -10.21 -7.82
N PRO A 116 -22.26 -11.23 -7.13
CA PRO A 116 -21.03 -11.90 -7.56
C PRO A 116 -21.28 -12.70 -8.84
N VAL A 117 -20.24 -12.84 -9.66
CA VAL A 117 -20.20 -13.83 -10.74
C VAL A 117 -20.29 -15.22 -10.11
N PRO A 118 -21.10 -16.15 -10.66
CA PRO A 118 -21.17 -17.52 -10.17
C PRO A 118 -19.81 -18.23 -10.19
N GLU A 119 -19.53 -19.06 -9.19
CA GLU A 119 -18.22 -19.74 -9.05
C GLU A 119 -17.85 -20.59 -10.28
N ASN A 120 -18.81 -21.21 -10.92
CA ASN A 120 -18.60 -22.00 -12.13
C ASN A 120 -18.30 -21.18 -13.39
N GLU A 121 -18.41 -19.86 -13.31
CA GLU A 121 -18.04 -18.92 -14.37
C GLU A 121 -16.70 -18.20 -14.09
N LEU A 122 -16.02 -18.56 -13.01
CA LEU A 122 -14.69 -18.04 -12.68
C LEU A 122 -13.59 -18.89 -13.35
N PRO A 123 -12.47 -18.25 -13.72
CA PRO A 123 -12.11 -16.84 -13.58
C PRO A 123 -12.79 -15.97 -14.65
N VAL A 124 -13.10 -14.71 -14.30
CA VAL A 124 -13.47 -13.71 -15.30
C VAL A 124 -12.21 -13.27 -16.03
N SER A 125 -12.11 -13.66 -17.31
CA SER A 125 -10.95 -13.31 -18.15
C SER A 125 -11.14 -11.97 -18.85
N LEU A 126 -10.04 -11.24 -19.03
CA LEU A 126 -10.03 -10.02 -19.85
C LEU A 126 -10.32 -10.37 -21.32
N PRO A 127 -11.18 -9.59 -22.02
CA PRO A 127 -11.37 -9.75 -23.46
C PRO A 127 -10.14 -9.22 -24.23
N GLU A 128 -9.88 -9.75 -25.39
CA GLU A 128 -8.88 -9.15 -26.30
C GLU A 128 -9.37 -7.80 -26.80
N VAL A 129 -8.50 -6.79 -26.78
CA VAL A 129 -8.79 -5.44 -27.25
C VAL A 129 -7.59 -4.86 -27.99
N ASP A 130 -7.87 -4.05 -29.00
CA ASP A 130 -6.84 -3.33 -29.76
C ASP A 130 -6.51 -1.96 -29.13
N ASP A 131 -7.44 -1.36 -28.40
CA ASP A 131 -7.29 -0.05 -27.74
C ASP A 131 -7.44 -0.17 -26.22
N PHE A 132 -6.35 0.18 -25.52
CA PHE A 132 -6.27 0.16 -24.05
C PHE A 132 -6.50 1.53 -23.40
N LYS A 133 -6.81 2.56 -24.18
CA LYS A 133 -6.99 3.91 -23.67
C LYS A 133 -8.31 4.02 -22.91
N PRO A 134 -8.32 4.68 -21.74
CA PRO A 134 -9.56 5.08 -21.10
C PRO A 134 -10.46 5.87 -22.05
N GLY A 135 -11.75 5.91 -21.77
CA GLY A 135 -12.66 6.77 -22.47
C GLY A 135 -12.42 8.26 -22.19
N ASP A 136 -13.14 9.12 -22.91
CA ASP A 136 -12.95 10.58 -22.84
C ASP A 136 -13.34 11.17 -21.46
N GLU A 137 -14.23 10.51 -20.74
CA GLU A 137 -14.64 10.86 -19.37
C GLU A 137 -13.84 10.09 -18.29
N GLY A 138 -12.83 9.33 -18.69
CA GLY A 138 -11.98 8.54 -17.79
C GLY A 138 -12.53 7.16 -17.43
N GLU A 139 -13.58 6.70 -18.14
CA GLU A 139 -14.14 5.37 -17.96
C GLU A 139 -13.21 4.27 -18.47
N SER A 140 -13.37 3.07 -17.90
CA SER A 140 -12.56 1.91 -18.25
C SER A 140 -12.63 1.58 -19.75
N PRO A 141 -11.52 1.22 -20.41
CA PRO A 141 -11.55 0.74 -21.81
C PRO A 141 -12.45 -0.47 -22.02
N LEU A 142 -12.69 -1.27 -20.97
CA LEU A 142 -13.59 -2.43 -21.04
C LEU A 142 -15.06 -2.05 -21.30
N THR A 143 -15.48 -0.83 -21.01
CA THR A 143 -16.84 -0.35 -21.31
C THR A 143 -17.16 -0.39 -22.80
N LYS A 144 -16.14 -0.31 -23.65
CA LYS A 144 -16.24 -0.35 -25.12
C LYS A 144 -16.50 -1.76 -25.66
N VAL A 145 -16.26 -2.81 -24.85
CA VAL A 145 -16.40 -4.22 -25.27
C VAL A 145 -17.77 -4.74 -24.90
N VAL A 146 -18.77 -4.32 -25.67
CA VAL A 146 -20.20 -4.52 -25.37
C VAL A 146 -20.56 -5.99 -25.14
N ASP A 147 -20.01 -6.92 -25.95
CA ASP A 147 -20.28 -8.36 -25.83
C ASP A 147 -19.71 -8.97 -24.54
N TRP A 148 -18.60 -8.42 -24.04
CA TRP A 148 -18.04 -8.84 -22.75
C TRP A 148 -18.77 -8.22 -21.56
N VAL A 149 -19.19 -6.95 -21.69
CA VAL A 149 -19.89 -6.21 -20.63
C VAL A 149 -21.27 -6.78 -20.38
N ASN A 150 -22.02 -7.04 -21.47
CA ASN A 150 -23.39 -7.49 -21.35
C ASN A 150 -23.46 -8.96 -20.94
N THR A 151 -24.31 -9.24 -19.95
CA THR A 151 -24.48 -10.58 -19.40
C THR A 151 -25.89 -10.77 -18.86
N THR A 152 -26.16 -11.93 -18.29
CA THR A 152 -27.41 -12.28 -17.67
C THR A 152 -27.29 -12.25 -16.15
N CYS A 153 -28.26 -11.70 -15.46
CA CYS A 153 -28.29 -11.69 -14.00
C CYS A 153 -28.41 -13.13 -13.45
N PRO A 154 -27.46 -13.58 -12.60
CA PRO A 154 -27.49 -14.96 -12.07
C PRO A 154 -28.68 -15.23 -11.13
N LYS A 155 -29.34 -14.18 -10.63
CA LYS A 155 -30.48 -14.29 -9.70
C LYS A 155 -31.85 -14.27 -10.40
N CYS A 156 -32.05 -13.34 -11.36
CA CYS A 156 -33.39 -13.17 -11.96
C CYS A 156 -33.45 -13.47 -13.47
N GLY A 157 -32.32 -13.80 -14.10
CA GLY A 157 -32.26 -14.14 -15.52
C GLY A 157 -32.40 -12.97 -16.49
N LYS A 158 -32.55 -11.73 -15.98
CA LYS A 158 -32.71 -10.54 -16.81
C LYS A 158 -31.35 -9.99 -17.24
N PHE A 159 -31.39 -9.01 -18.16
CA PHE A 159 -30.20 -8.29 -18.61
C PHE A 159 -29.42 -7.69 -17.42
N ALA A 160 -28.13 -7.83 -17.47
CA ALA A 160 -27.20 -7.29 -16.49
C ALA A 160 -25.87 -6.93 -17.16
N GLN A 161 -25.00 -6.24 -16.44
CA GLN A 161 -23.69 -5.83 -16.95
C GLN A 161 -22.59 -6.25 -15.99
N ARG A 162 -21.46 -6.72 -16.51
CA ARG A 162 -20.24 -6.97 -15.74
C ARG A 162 -19.66 -5.66 -15.26
N GLU A 163 -18.97 -5.70 -14.10
CA GLU A 163 -18.10 -4.62 -13.69
C GLU A 163 -16.99 -4.43 -14.71
N THR A 164 -16.75 -3.18 -15.10
CA THR A 164 -15.74 -2.82 -16.10
C THR A 164 -14.45 -2.29 -15.51
N ASP A 165 -14.45 -1.96 -14.23
CA ASP A 165 -13.24 -1.64 -13.51
C ASP A 165 -12.46 -2.91 -13.19
N VAL A 166 -11.15 -2.78 -13.10
CA VAL A 166 -10.26 -3.87 -12.68
C VAL A 166 -9.68 -3.59 -11.29
N MET A 167 -9.18 -4.64 -10.65
CA MET A 167 -8.50 -4.52 -9.37
C MET A 167 -7.17 -3.76 -9.50
N PRO A 168 -6.68 -3.11 -8.44
CA PRO A 168 -5.35 -2.50 -8.45
C PRO A 168 -4.26 -3.58 -8.49
N ASN A 169 -3.05 -3.23 -8.94
CA ASN A 169 -1.91 -4.15 -9.00
C ASN A 169 -1.61 -4.86 -7.67
N TRP A 170 -1.96 -4.22 -6.55
CA TRP A 170 -1.77 -4.78 -5.22
C TRP A 170 -2.72 -5.92 -4.88
N ALA A 171 -3.82 -6.12 -5.62
CA ALA A 171 -4.82 -7.14 -5.31
C ALA A 171 -4.23 -8.55 -5.36
N GLY A 172 -3.70 -8.97 -6.50
CA GLY A 172 -3.06 -10.28 -6.65
C GLY A 172 -1.81 -10.42 -5.79
N SER A 173 -0.98 -9.37 -5.69
CA SER A 173 0.25 -9.40 -4.88
C SER A 173 0.02 -9.45 -3.37
N ASN A 174 -1.19 -9.18 -2.88
CA ASN A 174 -1.47 -9.20 -1.43
C ASN A 174 -1.46 -10.58 -0.80
N TRP A 175 -1.61 -11.62 -1.58
CA TRP A 175 -1.69 -13.00 -1.09
C TRP A 175 -0.77 -13.97 -1.82
N TYR A 176 0.13 -13.49 -2.69
CA TYR A 176 1.03 -14.31 -3.50
C TYR A 176 1.84 -15.31 -2.66
N PHE A 177 2.32 -14.89 -1.48
CA PHE A 177 3.11 -15.73 -0.57
C PHE A 177 2.28 -16.89 0.02
N VAL A 178 0.97 -16.74 0.14
CA VAL A 178 0.06 -17.82 0.51
C VAL A 178 -0.05 -18.80 -0.66
N ARG A 179 -0.25 -18.30 -1.89
CA ARG A 179 -0.37 -19.15 -3.07
C ARG A 179 0.91 -19.90 -3.42
N TYR A 180 2.08 -19.35 -3.10
CA TYR A 180 3.37 -20.06 -3.30
C TYR A 180 3.49 -21.38 -2.55
N LEU A 181 2.76 -21.54 -1.46
CA LEU A 181 2.78 -22.76 -0.68
C LEU A 181 2.02 -23.92 -1.37
N ASP A 182 1.08 -23.59 -2.27
CA ASP A 182 0.24 -24.56 -2.95
C ASP A 182 -0.14 -24.12 -4.38
N PRO A 183 0.87 -23.88 -5.25
CA PRO A 183 0.65 -23.19 -6.53
C PRO A 183 -0.15 -23.99 -7.55
N GLN A 184 -0.22 -25.31 -7.41
CA GLN A 184 -0.90 -26.22 -8.34
C GLN A 184 -2.28 -26.67 -7.85
N ASN A 185 -2.77 -26.11 -6.76
CA ASN A 185 -4.09 -26.46 -6.24
C ASN A 185 -5.19 -25.76 -7.03
N GLU A 186 -5.88 -26.48 -7.87
CA GLU A 186 -6.96 -25.94 -8.71
C GLU A 186 -8.31 -25.83 -7.96
N ASN A 187 -8.45 -26.47 -6.79
CA ASN A 187 -9.72 -26.56 -6.07
C ASN A 187 -9.83 -25.56 -4.92
N LYS A 188 -8.70 -25.10 -4.37
CA LYS A 188 -8.65 -24.22 -3.22
C LYS A 188 -7.56 -23.17 -3.38
N LEU A 189 -7.68 -22.05 -2.70
CA LEU A 189 -6.64 -21.03 -2.61
C LEU A 189 -5.35 -21.62 -2.03
N ILE A 190 -5.48 -22.44 -0.98
CA ILE A 190 -4.40 -23.21 -0.35
C ILE A 190 -5.00 -24.40 0.40
N ASP A 191 -4.27 -25.50 0.50
CA ASP A 191 -4.59 -26.59 1.42
C ASP A 191 -4.35 -26.16 2.87
N LYS A 192 -5.27 -26.53 3.77
CA LYS A 192 -5.21 -26.10 5.16
C LYS A 192 -3.98 -26.59 5.91
N ASP A 193 -3.57 -27.83 5.69
CA ASP A 193 -2.41 -28.39 6.39
C ASP A 193 -1.13 -27.69 5.96
N LYS A 194 -1.03 -27.30 4.67
CA LYS A 194 0.09 -26.48 4.18
C LYS A 194 0.07 -25.09 4.77
N ALA A 195 -1.12 -24.45 4.86
CA ALA A 195 -1.27 -23.15 5.48
C ALA A 195 -0.87 -23.18 6.96
N ASP A 196 -1.36 -24.15 7.71
CA ASP A 196 -1.09 -24.30 9.15
C ASP A 196 0.39 -24.61 9.44
N TYR A 197 1.08 -25.28 8.52
CA TYR A 197 2.50 -25.62 8.68
C TYR A 197 3.44 -24.44 8.32
N TRP A 198 3.17 -23.71 7.23
CA TRP A 198 4.09 -22.74 6.68
C TRP A 198 3.81 -21.28 7.09
N LEU A 199 2.60 -20.98 7.58
CA LEU A 199 2.22 -19.62 7.99
C LEU A 199 2.19 -19.48 9.51
N PRO A 200 2.51 -18.29 10.03
CA PRO A 200 2.91 -17.07 9.34
C PRO A 200 4.33 -17.14 8.76
N VAL A 201 4.63 -16.26 7.81
CA VAL A 201 5.97 -16.15 7.20
C VAL A 201 6.99 -15.73 8.26
N ASP A 202 8.10 -16.47 8.37
CA ASP A 202 9.12 -16.22 9.42
C ASP A 202 9.83 -14.89 9.23
N TRP A 203 10.21 -14.56 8.00
CA TRP A 203 10.95 -13.35 7.71
C TRP A 203 10.57 -12.76 6.33
N TYR A 204 10.10 -11.54 6.35
CA TYR A 204 9.63 -10.82 5.17
C TYR A 204 10.47 -9.57 4.90
N ASN A 205 11.09 -9.52 3.71
CA ASN A 205 11.94 -8.42 3.29
C ASN A 205 11.27 -7.57 2.22
N GLY A 206 11.41 -6.26 2.31
CA GLY A 206 10.86 -5.35 1.30
C GLY A 206 11.27 -3.90 1.58
N GLY A 207 11.16 -3.04 0.56
CA GLY A 207 11.48 -1.63 0.69
C GLY A 207 10.63 -0.91 1.73
N MET A 208 11.17 0.17 2.29
CA MET A 208 10.48 0.98 3.31
C MET A 208 9.17 1.58 2.77
N GLU A 209 9.12 1.90 1.48
CA GLU A 209 7.93 2.44 0.79
C GLU A 209 6.72 1.53 0.88
N HIS A 210 6.93 0.21 0.98
CA HIS A 210 5.85 -0.76 1.07
C HIS A 210 5.18 -0.83 2.44
N THR A 211 5.69 -0.13 3.44
CA THR A 211 5.09 -0.10 4.79
C THR A 211 3.63 0.38 4.76
N THR A 212 3.33 1.37 3.93
CA THR A 212 1.99 1.95 3.75
C THR A 212 1.30 1.50 2.45
N LEU A 213 1.91 0.59 1.70
CA LEU A 213 1.40 0.04 0.44
C LEU A 213 1.18 -1.47 0.58
N HIS A 214 2.02 -2.27 -0.02
CA HIS A 214 1.89 -3.73 -0.05
C HIS A 214 1.73 -4.36 1.34
N LEU A 215 2.53 -3.96 2.33
CA LEU A 215 2.44 -4.55 3.68
C LEU A 215 1.10 -4.24 4.36
N LEU A 216 0.57 -3.04 4.19
CA LEU A 216 -0.73 -2.68 4.74
C LEU A 216 -1.84 -3.51 4.10
N TYR A 217 -1.84 -3.59 2.76
CA TYR A 217 -2.88 -4.29 2.02
C TYR A 217 -2.80 -5.80 2.19
N SER A 218 -1.61 -6.38 2.19
CA SER A 218 -1.42 -7.82 2.41
C SER A 218 -1.82 -8.27 3.81
N ARG A 219 -1.57 -7.45 4.84
CA ARG A 219 -2.07 -7.69 6.20
C ARG A 219 -3.60 -7.64 6.25
N PHE A 220 -4.21 -6.68 5.57
CA PHE A 220 -5.66 -6.59 5.49
C PHE A 220 -6.27 -7.84 4.83
N VAL A 221 -5.74 -8.26 3.69
CA VAL A 221 -6.21 -9.48 2.99
C VAL A 221 -5.95 -10.73 3.81
N TYR A 222 -4.79 -10.85 4.46
CA TYR A 222 -4.49 -12.01 5.32
C TYR A 222 -5.45 -12.13 6.51
N LYS A 223 -5.77 -11.01 7.17
CA LYS A 223 -6.76 -10.98 8.26
C LYS A 223 -8.15 -11.42 7.76
N PHE A 224 -8.56 -10.95 6.60
CA PHE A 224 -9.79 -11.43 5.96
C PHE A 224 -9.74 -12.94 5.69
N LEU A 225 -8.65 -13.47 5.14
CA LEU A 225 -8.48 -14.90 4.92
C LEU A 225 -8.49 -15.71 6.22
N ALA A 226 -7.97 -15.15 7.31
CA ALA A 226 -8.05 -15.72 8.65
C ALA A 226 -9.50 -15.74 9.18
N ASP A 227 -10.26 -14.67 8.98
CA ASP A 227 -11.68 -14.59 9.39
C ASP A 227 -12.56 -15.64 8.69
N ILE A 228 -12.25 -15.97 7.44
CA ILE A 228 -12.95 -17.03 6.70
C ILE A 228 -12.25 -18.41 6.82
N ASN A 229 -11.31 -18.58 7.73
CA ASN A 229 -10.59 -19.81 8.06
C ASN A 229 -9.78 -20.44 6.89
N VAL A 230 -9.28 -19.64 5.95
CA VAL A 230 -8.40 -20.09 4.87
C VAL A 230 -6.94 -20.17 5.33
N VAL A 231 -6.51 -19.25 6.19
CA VAL A 231 -5.18 -19.23 6.82
C VAL A 231 -5.31 -19.29 8.34
N PRO A 232 -4.22 -19.63 9.07
CA PRO A 232 -4.26 -19.68 10.53
C PRO A 232 -4.66 -18.34 11.17
N LYS A 233 -5.61 -18.38 12.11
CA LYS A 233 -6.05 -17.22 12.89
C LYS A 233 -5.31 -17.13 14.23
N ASP A 234 -5.06 -18.26 14.86
CA ASP A 234 -4.49 -18.39 16.20
C ASP A 234 -3.00 -18.76 16.16
N SER A 235 -2.22 -18.10 15.30
CA SER A 235 -0.77 -18.29 15.28
C SER A 235 -0.10 -17.67 16.51
N LYS A 236 1.20 -17.90 16.72
CA LYS A 236 1.99 -17.28 17.80
C LYS A 236 1.96 -15.75 17.80
N ILE A 237 1.58 -15.14 16.68
CA ILE A 237 1.47 -13.69 16.47
C ILE A 237 0.04 -13.27 16.11
N GLY A 238 -0.97 -14.12 16.40
CA GLY A 238 -2.37 -13.90 16.05
C GLY A 238 -2.62 -14.05 14.55
N ASP A 239 -3.41 -13.15 13.98
CA ASP A 239 -3.82 -13.12 12.58
C ASP A 239 -2.88 -12.27 11.69
N GLU A 240 -1.62 -12.12 12.08
CA GLU A 240 -0.61 -11.40 11.29
C GLU A 240 0.13 -12.32 10.33
N PRO A 241 0.43 -11.87 9.08
CA PRO A 241 1.07 -12.71 8.07
C PRO A 241 2.57 -12.89 8.24
N TYR A 242 3.26 -11.99 8.96
CA TYR A 242 4.72 -11.93 9.05
C TYR A 242 5.20 -11.88 10.48
N THR A 243 6.09 -12.80 10.86
CA THR A 243 6.71 -12.82 12.19
C THR A 243 7.78 -11.74 12.33
N LYS A 244 8.57 -11.53 11.28
CA LYS A 244 9.62 -10.51 11.23
C LYS A 244 9.60 -9.78 9.89
N ARG A 245 9.71 -8.47 9.93
CA ARG A 245 9.86 -7.63 8.75
C ARG A 245 11.17 -6.86 8.81
N THR A 246 11.93 -6.86 7.73
CA THR A 246 13.12 -6.02 7.55
C THR A 246 12.96 -5.18 6.29
N ALA A 247 13.26 -3.88 6.41
CA ALA A 247 13.41 -3.02 5.24
C ALA A 247 14.88 -3.02 4.81
N GLN A 248 15.13 -3.33 3.54
CA GLN A 248 16.46 -3.08 3.00
C GLN A 248 16.72 -1.59 2.91
N GLY A 249 18.00 -1.22 3.07
CA GLY A 249 18.46 0.14 2.83
C GLY A 249 18.41 0.51 1.35
N MET A 250 18.58 1.78 1.07
CA MET A 250 18.58 2.30 -0.30
C MET A 250 20.01 2.45 -0.79
N ILE A 251 20.29 1.97 -2.01
CA ILE A 251 21.53 2.33 -2.70
C ILE A 251 21.36 3.73 -3.25
N LEU A 252 22.20 4.64 -2.78
CA LEU A 252 22.18 6.04 -3.16
C LEU A 252 23.19 6.29 -4.28
N GLY A 253 22.96 7.32 -5.09
CA GLY A 253 23.94 7.79 -6.06
C GLY A 253 25.12 8.49 -5.41
N GLU A 254 26.00 9.03 -6.24
CA GLU A 254 27.16 9.80 -5.80
C GLU A 254 26.76 10.91 -4.82
N GLY A 255 27.57 11.11 -3.79
CA GLY A 255 27.31 12.08 -2.73
C GLY A 255 26.17 11.71 -1.78
N GLY A 256 25.68 10.47 -1.78
CA GLY A 256 24.62 10.03 -0.89
C GLY A 256 23.22 10.54 -1.26
N ILE A 257 23.02 10.95 -2.51
CA ILE A 257 21.75 11.49 -3.00
C ILE A 257 20.88 10.36 -3.56
N LYS A 258 19.59 10.36 -3.21
CA LYS A 258 18.63 9.39 -3.77
C LYS A 258 18.66 9.45 -5.31
N MET A 259 18.81 8.29 -5.94
CA MET A 259 18.76 8.17 -7.39
C MET A 259 17.38 8.52 -7.94
N SER A 260 17.35 9.30 -9.02
CA SER A 260 16.12 9.56 -9.77
C SER A 260 16.44 9.87 -11.24
N LYS A 261 15.54 9.49 -12.15
CA LYS A 261 15.67 9.79 -13.58
C LYS A 261 15.75 11.29 -13.85
N SER A 262 14.99 12.08 -13.10
CA SER A 262 14.97 13.55 -13.23
C SER A 262 16.29 14.24 -12.82
N LYS A 263 17.09 13.59 -11.97
CA LYS A 263 18.40 14.10 -11.52
C LYS A 263 19.56 13.57 -12.36
N GLY A 264 19.31 12.61 -13.26
CA GLY A 264 20.35 12.00 -14.10
C GLY A 264 21.43 11.23 -13.33
N ASN A 265 21.19 10.89 -12.05
CA ASN A 265 22.14 10.22 -11.16
C ASN A 265 21.84 8.73 -10.95
N VAL A 266 21.04 8.14 -11.85
CA VAL A 266 20.74 6.70 -11.80
C VAL A 266 21.94 5.90 -12.28
N ILE A 267 22.34 4.93 -11.46
CA ILE A 267 23.38 3.96 -11.81
C ILE A 267 22.68 2.73 -12.38
N ASN A 268 22.96 2.44 -13.67
CA ASN A 268 22.44 1.26 -14.33
C ASN A 268 23.37 0.08 -14.07
N PRO A 269 22.91 -1.03 -13.50
CA PRO A 269 23.71 -2.21 -13.26
C PRO A 269 24.25 -2.87 -14.54
N ASP A 270 23.60 -2.73 -15.69
CA ASP A 270 23.99 -3.39 -16.92
C ASP A 270 25.45 -3.14 -17.32
N GLY A 271 25.90 -1.90 -17.26
CA GLY A 271 27.29 -1.55 -17.56
C GLY A 271 28.31 -2.18 -16.61
N TYR A 272 27.93 -2.41 -15.35
CA TYR A 272 28.77 -3.11 -14.38
C TYR A 272 28.75 -4.62 -14.59
N LEU A 273 27.60 -5.18 -14.94
CA LEU A 273 27.45 -6.60 -15.29
C LEU A 273 28.31 -6.96 -16.52
N GLU A 274 28.27 -6.13 -17.56
CA GLU A 274 29.09 -6.32 -18.77
C GLU A 274 30.58 -6.23 -18.46
N LYS A 275 31.00 -5.28 -17.63
CA LYS A 275 32.42 -5.01 -17.37
C LYS A 275 33.04 -5.94 -16.34
N TYR A 276 32.30 -6.30 -15.28
CA TYR A 276 32.85 -6.98 -14.11
C TYR A 276 32.19 -8.35 -13.84
N GLY A 277 31.11 -8.69 -14.52
CA GLY A 277 30.34 -9.90 -14.31
C GLY A 277 29.35 -9.80 -13.15
N ALA A 278 28.33 -10.68 -13.18
CA ALA A 278 27.25 -10.70 -12.21
C ALA A 278 27.73 -10.99 -10.78
N ASP A 279 28.68 -11.92 -10.62
CA ASP A 279 29.17 -12.28 -9.30
C ASP A 279 29.85 -11.11 -8.58
N THR A 280 30.61 -10.29 -9.32
CA THR A 280 31.23 -9.09 -8.77
C THR A 280 30.19 -8.09 -8.25
N VAL A 281 29.16 -7.82 -9.06
CA VAL A 281 28.11 -6.86 -8.68
C VAL A 281 27.35 -7.36 -7.46
N ARG A 282 26.95 -8.62 -7.44
CA ARG A 282 26.21 -9.25 -6.31
C ARG A 282 27.04 -9.26 -5.02
N VAL A 283 28.32 -9.63 -5.09
CA VAL A 283 29.20 -9.62 -3.92
C VAL A 283 29.44 -8.19 -3.43
N TYR A 284 29.57 -7.22 -4.35
CA TYR A 284 29.74 -5.83 -3.97
C TYR A 284 28.50 -5.28 -3.25
N GLU A 285 27.28 -5.52 -3.77
CA GLU A 285 26.05 -5.10 -3.11
C GLU A 285 25.90 -5.69 -1.69
N MET A 286 26.33 -6.93 -1.50
CA MET A 286 26.31 -7.57 -0.17
C MET A 286 27.40 -7.08 0.76
N PHE A 287 28.50 -6.57 0.21
CA PHE A 287 29.68 -6.14 0.98
C PHE A 287 29.65 -4.65 1.34
N MET A 288 28.95 -3.80 0.58
CA MET A 288 29.05 -2.34 0.71
C MET A 288 28.54 -1.81 2.07
N GLY A 289 27.75 -2.58 2.81
CA GLY A 289 27.32 -2.23 4.16
C GLY A 289 26.18 -3.05 4.72
N PRO A 290 25.68 -2.70 5.92
CA PRO A 290 24.56 -3.38 6.54
C PRO A 290 23.31 -3.34 5.68
N PHE A 291 22.57 -4.45 5.64
CA PHE A 291 21.40 -4.65 4.77
C PHE A 291 20.30 -3.59 4.96
N ASP A 292 20.12 -3.10 6.16
CA ASP A 292 19.06 -2.16 6.55
C ASP A 292 19.46 -0.68 6.49
N GLN A 293 20.70 -0.39 6.05
CA GLN A 293 21.23 0.97 5.95
C GLN A 293 21.29 1.46 4.50
N SER A 294 21.04 2.75 4.31
CA SER A 294 21.23 3.39 3.01
C SER A 294 22.69 3.75 2.80
N ILE A 295 23.27 3.35 1.67
CA ILE A 295 24.70 3.47 1.37
C ILE A 295 24.87 4.05 -0.02
N ALA A 296 25.85 4.96 -0.17
CA ALA A 296 26.22 5.51 -1.46
C ALA A 296 27.00 4.48 -2.30
N TRP A 297 26.69 4.40 -3.58
CA TRP A 297 27.45 3.61 -4.53
C TRP A 297 28.88 4.17 -4.69
N ASP A 298 29.86 3.27 -4.72
CA ASP A 298 31.28 3.61 -4.95
C ASP A 298 31.91 2.69 -6.00
N ASP A 299 32.28 3.24 -7.14
CA ASP A 299 32.91 2.51 -8.25
C ASP A 299 34.24 1.86 -7.86
N LYS A 300 34.98 2.47 -6.93
CA LYS A 300 36.27 1.92 -6.46
C LYS A 300 36.03 0.62 -5.69
N GLY A 301 34.94 0.52 -4.95
CA GLY A 301 34.58 -0.67 -4.21
C GLY A 301 34.32 -1.86 -5.14
N VAL A 302 33.63 -1.65 -6.27
CA VAL A 302 33.36 -2.69 -7.28
C VAL A 302 34.67 -3.29 -7.80
N ASN A 303 35.65 -2.46 -8.15
CA ASN A 303 37.00 -2.90 -8.59
C ASN A 303 37.73 -3.73 -7.53
N GLY A 304 37.52 -3.41 -6.27
CA GLY A 304 38.09 -4.17 -5.14
C GLY A 304 37.58 -5.61 -5.12
N VAL A 305 36.26 -5.76 -5.23
CA VAL A 305 35.58 -7.08 -5.27
C VAL A 305 36.00 -7.86 -6.51
N TYR A 306 36.02 -7.24 -7.69
CA TYR A 306 36.48 -7.89 -8.92
C TYR A 306 37.87 -8.50 -8.79
N ARG A 307 38.84 -7.72 -8.27
CA ARG A 307 40.20 -8.21 -8.02
C ARG A 307 40.24 -9.35 -6.98
N PHE A 308 39.37 -9.29 -5.97
CA PHE A 308 39.28 -10.35 -4.99
C PHE A 308 38.79 -11.64 -5.63
N LEU A 309 37.68 -11.61 -6.42
CA LEU A 309 37.14 -12.78 -7.09
C LEU A 309 38.15 -13.41 -8.08
N ASN A 310 38.88 -12.60 -8.86
CA ASN A 310 39.92 -13.11 -9.73
C ASN A 310 41.04 -13.81 -8.92
N LYS A 311 41.48 -13.27 -7.79
CA LYS A 311 42.44 -13.95 -6.92
C LYS A 311 41.91 -15.29 -6.38
N VAL A 312 40.63 -15.34 -6.03
CA VAL A 312 39.98 -16.60 -5.61
C VAL A 312 40.00 -17.61 -6.75
N TRP A 313 39.67 -17.17 -7.97
CA TRP A 313 39.74 -18.01 -9.16
C TRP A 313 41.15 -18.53 -9.45
N ASP A 314 42.15 -17.68 -9.41
CA ASP A 314 43.57 -18.04 -9.62
C ASP A 314 44.10 -19.03 -8.56
N LEU A 315 43.47 -19.12 -7.38
CA LEU A 315 43.82 -20.13 -6.38
C LEU A 315 43.55 -21.55 -6.83
N GLN A 316 42.54 -21.75 -7.70
CA GLN A 316 42.23 -23.07 -8.24
C GLN A 316 43.43 -23.69 -8.95
N ASP A 317 44.10 -22.92 -9.78
CA ASP A 317 45.27 -23.40 -10.54
C ASP A 317 46.47 -23.76 -9.63
N LYS A 318 46.58 -23.11 -8.47
CA LYS A 318 47.60 -23.37 -7.48
C LYS A 318 47.32 -24.56 -6.59
N VAL A 319 46.04 -24.93 -6.40
CA VAL A 319 45.62 -26.04 -5.52
C VAL A 319 45.62 -27.37 -6.29
N VAL A 320 45.37 -27.33 -7.60
CA VAL A 320 45.33 -28.56 -8.43
C VAL A 320 46.70 -29.20 -8.56
N ASP A 321 47.81 -28.44 -8.47
CA ASP A 321 49.17 -28.95 -8.60
C ASP A 321 49.81 -29.39 -7.28
N GLN A 322 49.11 -29.30 -6.14
CA GLN A 322 49.63 -29.79 -4.86
C GLN A 322 48.84 -31.02 -4.40
N PRO A 323 49.53 -32.18 -4.14
CA PRO A 323 48.85 -33.31 -3.55
C PRO A 323 48.28 -32.90 -2.18
N ILE A 324 47.00 -33.21 -1.97
CA ILE A 324 46.30 -32.95 -0.69
C ILE A 324 47.06 -33.73 0.40
N MET A 325 47.89 -33.06 1.15
CA MET A 325 48.48 -33.58 2.40
C MET A 325 47.34 -33.67 3.42
N MET A 326 46.64 -34.78 3.50
CA MET A 326 45.78 -35.06 4.63
C MET A 326 46.67 -35.14 5.86
N SER A 327 46.67 -34.10 6.71
CA SER A 327 47.30 -34.23 8.01
C SER A 327 46.52 -35.19 8.88
N SER A 328 47.08 -36.38 9.04
CA SER A 328 46.56 -37.45 9.92
C SER A 328 46.85 -37.16 11.41
N ASP A 329 46.99 -35.92 11.83
CA ASP A 329 47.28 -35.56 13.22
C ASP A 329 46.30 -34.54 13.79
N ARG A 330 45.09 -34.98 14.06
CA ARG A 330 44.21 -34.37 15.07
C ARG A 330 43.83 -35.40 16.13
N THR A 331 44.83 -36.00 16.77
CA THR A 331 44.65 -36.69 18.05
C THR A 331 45.82 -36.31 18.92
N LYS A 332 45.63 -35.19 19.68
CA LYS A 332 46.18 -34.91 21.00
C LYS A 332 46.05 -33.42 21.36
N GLY A 333 45.15 -33.18 22.34
CA GLY A 333 45.02 -31.91 22.99
C GLY A 333 43.63 -31.67 23.45
#